data_0313586b52c7408bc8f8f391c7799e2a
#
_entry.id   0313586b52c7408bc8f8f391c7799e2a
#
_cell.length_a   1.000
_cell.length_b   1.000
_cell.length_c   1.000
_cell.angle_alpha   90.00
_cell.angle_beta   90.00
_cell.angle_gamma   90.00
#
_symmetry.space_group_name_H-M   'P 1'
#
loop_
_entity.id
_entity.type
_entity.pdbx_description
1 polymer ?
#
loop_
_entity_poly.entity_id
_entity_poly.type
_entity_poly.pdbx_seq_one_letter_code
_entity_poly.pdbx_strand_id
1 'polypeptide(L)'
;ALFTSYAIRDIPVWEWSTYLIKLYEKGIIDNYMKKTTINDEYIKNKDQFFDKWYQYNEEKIEKFKYKTSDFIHYDNRIDSLDDYNDYKGKGSKNNYTRFGGSGVSCLIVAYDSLLSSFSSNKIPFNLKDNSLKISLDSLIFFSCLHFGDNDTTGAIAGAWYGAMYGFKNFDQEKLKPLEFKEQLNKITTEVIKSISSKK
;
A
#
# COMPACT_ATOMS: atom_id res chain seq x y z
N ALA A 1 -9.31 0.85 1.54
CA ALA A 1 -10.27 1.99 1.51
C ALA A 1 -9.62 3.32 1.90
N LEU A 2 -8.97 3.46 3.09
CA LEU A 2 -8.43 4.75 3.55
C LEU A 2 -7.34 5.29 2.62
N PHE A 3 -6.32 4.51 2.28
CA PHE A 3 -5.25 4.91 1.37
C PHE A 3 -5.76 5.18 -0.06
N THR A 4 -6.76 4.45 -0.51
CA THR A 4 -7.46 4.75 -1.77
C THR A 4 -8.11 6.13 -1.73
N SER A 5 -8.74 6.49 -0.60
CA SER A 5 -9.29 7.82 -0.39
C SER A 5 -8.21 8.91 -0.38
N TYR A 6 -7.05 8.64 0.20
CA TYR A 6 -5.91 9.56 0.17
C TYR A 6 -5.38 9.75 -1.26
N ALA A 7 -5.27 8.66 -2.02
CA ALA A 7 -4.86 8.68 -3.43
C ALA A 7 -5.78 9.57 -4.30
N ILE A 8 -7.10 9.38 -4.17
CA ILE A 8 -8.10 10.15 -4.93
C ILE A 8 -8.08 11.65 -4.55
N ARG A 9 -7.69 11.97 -3.32
CA ARG A 9 -7.65 13.33 -2.78
C ARG A 9 -6.29 14.02 -2.94
N ASP A 10 -5.39 13.45 -3.71
CA ASP A 10 -4.04 13.95 -3.95
C ASP A 10 -3.24 14.21 -2.65
N ILE A 11 -3.50 13.42 -1.60
CA ILE A 11 -2.70 13.48 -0.38
C ILE A 11 -1.33 12.84 -0.68
N PRO A 12 -0.23 13.53 -0.34
CA PRO A 12 1.12 13.01 -0.60
C PRO A 12 1.31 11.61 -0.01
N VAL A 13 1.82 10.68 -0.82
CA VAL A 13 1.94 9.25 -0.44
C VAL A 13 2.75 9.08 0.85
N TRP A 14 3.81 9.84 1.04
CA TRP A 14 4.65 9.77 2.25
C TRP A 14 3.97 10.23 3.55
N GLU A 15 2.79 10.84 3.45
CA GLU A 15 2.01 11.25 4.63
C GLU A 15 0.96 10.19 5.05
N TRP A 16 0.69 9.19 4.23
CA TRP A 16 -0.43 8.28 4.44
C TRP A 16 -0.33 7.49 5.74
N SER A 17 0.86 6.95 6.07
CA SER A 17 1.07 6.23 7.32
C SER A 17 0.91 7.13 8.53
N THR A 18 1.43 8.35 8.46
CA THR A 18 1.28 9.36 9.51
C THR A 18 -0.19 9.74 9.74
N TYR A 19 -0.97 9.91 8.66
CA TYR A 19 -2.40 10.18 8.80
C TYR A 19 -3.18 8.99 9.34
N LEU A 20 -2.83 7.77 8.96
CA LEU A 20 -3.43 6.55 9.53
C LEU A 20 -3.22 6.50 11.04
N ILE A 21 -1.99 6.71 11.50
CA ILE A 21 -1.64 6.75 12.92
C ILE A 21 -2.42 7.85 13.65
N LYS A 22 -2.46 9.06 13.12
CA LYS A 22 -3.24 10.18 13.72
C LYS A 22 -4.73 9.89 13.83
N LEU A 23 -5.33 9.18 12.87
CA LEU A 23 -6.73 8.78 12.96
C LEU A 23 -6.98 7.76 14.06
N TYR A 24 -6.03 6.85 14.27
CA TYR A 24 -6.07 5.88 15.37
C TYR A 24 -5.93 6.58 16.72
N GLU A 25 -4.91 7.43 16.91
CA GLU A 25 -4.66 8.17 18.14
C GLU A 25 -5.84 9.07 18.56
N LYS A 26 -6.54 9.64 17.60
CA LYS A 26 -7.75 10.44 17.83
C LYS A 26 -9.00 9.58 18.12
N GLY A 27 -8.90 8.26 18.14
CA GLY A 27 -10.02 7.35 18.33
C GLY A 27 -11.07 7.37 17.21
N ILE A 28 -10.75 7.97 16.04
CA ILE A 28 -11.71 8.07 14.93
C ILE A 28 -12.00 6.70 14.37
N ILE A 29 -10.97 5.85 14.22
CA ILE A 29 -11.11 4.48 13.74
C ILE A 29 -11.92 3.66 14.75
N ASP A 30 -11.61 3.75 16.04
CA ASP A 30 -12.36 3.07 17.11
C ASP A 30 -13.85 3.43 17.08
N ASN A 31 -14.16 4.71 16.96
CA ASN A 31 -15.54 5.19 16.89
C ASN A 31 -16.31 4.71 15.66
N TYR A 32 -15.61 4.55 14.54
CA TYR A 32 -16.19 3.97 13.32
C TYR A 32 -16.43 2.47 13.51
N MET A 33 -15.45 1.73 14.01
CA MET A 33 -15.48 0.28 14.15
C MET A 33 -16.56 -0.20 15.13
N LYS A 34 -16.86 0.55 16.21
CA LYS A 34 -17.97 0.28 17.12
C LYS A 34 -19.34 0.12 16.44
N LYS A 35 -19.48 0.67 15.23
CA LYS A 35 -20.72 0.62 14.44
C LYS A 35 -20.75 -0.53 13.44
N THR A 36 -19.71 -1.37 13.39
CA THR A 36 -19.56 -2.47 12.45
C THR A 36 -19.77 -3.82 13.11
N THR A 37 -20.07 -4.84 12.32
CA THR A 37 -20.24 -6.23 12.78
C THR A 37 -18.92 -6.91 13.17
N ILE A 38 -17.77 -6.33 12.80
CA ILE A 38 -16.42 -6.89 13.06
C ILE A 38 -15.72 -6.22 14.24
N ASN A 39 -16.46 -5.48 15.07
CA ASN A 39 -15.89 -4.70 16.18
C ASN A 39 -15.08 -5.56 17.16
N ASP A 40 -15.59 -6.75 17.54
CA ASP A 40 -14.90 -7.60 18.51
C ASP A 40 -13.56 -8.11 17.97
N GLU A 41 -13.51 -8.49 16.70
CA GLU A 41 -12.27 -8.91 16.04
C GLU A 41 -11.30 -7.74 15.88
N TYR A 42 -11.81 -6.56 15.58
CA TYR A 42 -11.02 -5.34 15.53
C TYR A 42 -10.37 -5.05 16.88
N ILE A 43 -11.13 -5.03 17.97
CA ILE A 43 -10.62 -4.76 19.32
C ILE A 43 -9.52 -5.74 19.71
N LYS A 44 -9.66 -7.01 19.34
CA LYS A 44 -8.67 -8.05 19.63
C LYS A 44 -7.33 -7.83 18.93
N ASN A 45 -7.34 -7.29 17.71
CA ASN A 45 -6.17 -7.28 16.83
C ASN A 45 -5.62 -5.87 16.54
N LYS A 46 -6.31 -4.79 16.93
CA LYS A 46 -5.96 -3.43 16.56
C LYS A 46 -4.58 -3.02 17.05
N ASP A 47 -4.23 -3.33 18.29
CA ASP A 47 -2.97 -2.89 18.87
C ASP A 47 -1.80 -3.49 18.10
N GLN A 48 -1.82 -4.80 17.83
CA GLN A 48 -0.81 -5.45 17.00
C GLN A 48 -0.71 -4.85 15.58
N PHE A 49 -1.85 -4.50 14.98
CA PHE A 49 -1.88 -3.87 13.67
C PHE A 49 -1.23 -2.49 13.70
N PHE A 50 -1.58 -1.65 14.66
CA PHE A 50 -1.06 -0.29 14.75
C PHE A 50 0.38 -0.24 15.24
N ASP A 51 0.81 -1.14 16.12
CA ASP A 51 2.21 -1.27 16.55
C ASP A 51 3.15 -1.47 15.35
N LYS A 52 2.74 -2.28 14.35
CA LYS A 52 3.51 -2.46 13.12
C LYS A 52 3.57 -1.18 12.26
N TRP A 53 2.49 -0.40 12.21
CA TRP A 53 2.50 0.88 11.52
C TRP A 53 3.32 1.94 12.25
N TYR A 54 3.31 1.97 13.58
CA TYR A 54 4.20 2.83 14.36
C TYR A 54 5.65 2.48 14.10
N GLN A 55 6.00 1.21 14.20
CA GLN A 55 7.34 0.71 13.92
C GLN A 55 7.79 1.12 12.50
N TYR A 56 6.98 0.87 11.47
CA TYR A 56 7.28 1.25 10.10
C TYR A 56 7.47 2.76 9.94
N ASN A 57 6.59 3.56 10.54
CA ASN A 57 6.67 5.01 10.45
C ASN A 57 7.96 5.55 11.09
N GLU A 58 8.33 5.06 12.26
CA GLU A 58 9.56 5.43 12.95
C GLU A 58 10.82 4.99 12.18
N GLU A 59 10.87 3.74 11.78
CA GLU A 59 12.04 3.15 11.15
C GLU A 59 12.26 3.59 9.70
N LYS A 60 11.19 3.84 8.95
CA LYS A 60 11.26 4.17 7.53
C LYS A 60 10.91 5.64 7.27
N ILE A 61 9.75 6.11 7.70
CA ILE A 61 9.28 7.45 7.33
C ILE A 61 10.06 8.53 8.08
N GLU A 62 10.16 8.46 9.40
CA GLU A 62 10.83 9.49 10.19
C GLU A 62 12.34 9.55 9.94
N LYS A 63 13.02 8.40 9.82
CA LYS A 63 14.43 8.36 9.48
C LYS A 63 14.74 8.95 8.11
N PHE A 64 13.81 8.81 7.16
CA PHE A 64 14.01 9.28 5.80
C PHE A 64 13.61 10.73 5.56
N LYS A 65 12.81 11.33 6.42
CA LYS A 65 12.57 12.80 6.39
C LYS A 65 13.86 13.60 6.41
N TYR A 66 14.93 13.06 6.97
CA TYR A 66 16.20 13.73 7.21
C TYR A 66 17.39 13.20 6.40
N LYS A 67 17.23 12.08 5.67
CA LYS A 67 18.33 11.46 4.90
C LYS A 67 17.89 11.18 3.47
N THR A 68 18.45 11.94 2.54
CA THR A 68 18.06 11.94 1.12
C THR A 68 18.77 10.87 0.27
N SER A 69 19.63 10.03 0.83
CA SER A 69 20.54 9.22 0.01
C SER A 69 20.18 7.74 -0.16
N ASP A 70 19.41 7.11 0.74
CA ASP A 70 19.43 5.64 0.78
C ASP A 70 18.04 5.01 0.91
N PHE A 71 17.09 5.44 0.10
CA PHE A 71 15.76 4.88 0.23
C PHE A 71 15.72 3.43 -0.18
N ILE A 72 16.69 2.82 -0.83
CA ILE A 72 16.58 1.36 -1.04
C ILE A 72 17.83 0.77 -1.71
N HIS A 73 18.55 -0.04 -0.94
CA HIS A 73 19.22 -1.20 -1.49
C HIS A 73 18.22 -2.35 -1.51
N TYR A 74 17.94 -2.88 -2.68
CA TYR A 74 17.00 -3.98 -2.89
C TYR A 74 17.27 -5.18 -1.97
N ASP A 75 18.52 -5.53 -1.77
CA ASP A 75 18.95 -6.67 -0.96
C ASP A 75 18.54 -6.54 0.52
N ASN A 76 18.57 -5.32 1.06
CA ASN A 76 18.21 -5.07 2.46
C ASN A 76 16.72 -4.79 2.65
N ARG A 77 15.98 -4.54 1.56
CA ARG A 77 14.58 -4.18 1.64
C ARG A 77 13.73 -5.35 2.11
N ILE A 78 13.93 -6.52 1.55
CA ILE A 78 13.17 -7.73 1.89
C ILE A 78 13.37 -8.09 3.36
N ASP A 79 14.61 -8.16 3.81
CA ASP A 79 14.95 -8.46 5.21
C ASP A 79 14.32 -7.44 6.16
N SER A 80 14.41 -6.15 5.84
CA SER A 80 13.86 -5.08 6.68
C SER A 80 12.33 -5.04 6.71
N LEU A 81 11.64 -5.61 5.72
CA LEU A 81 10.18 -5.67 5.67
C LEU A 81 9.63 -6.97 6.24
N ASP A 82 10.45 -8.02 6.39
CA ASP A 82 10.04 -9.29 7.01
C ASP A 82 9.71 -9.11 8.50
N ASP A 83 10.31 -8.13 9.17
CA ASP A 83 10.01 -7.79 10.56
C ASP A 83 8.56 -7.34 10.80
N TYR A 84 7.88 -6.88 9.74
CA TYR A 84 6.45 -6.51 9.81
C TYR A 84 5.52 -7.69 9.57
N ASN A 85 6.06 -8.88 9.32
CA ASN A 85 5.27 -10.08 9.08
C ASN A 85 4.86 -10.72 10.41
N ASP A 86 3.56 -10.67 10.72
CA ASP A 86 3.02 -11.29 11.94
C ASP A 86 2.84 -12.80 11.83
N TYR A 87 2.95 -13.33 10.63
CA TYR A 87 2.73 -14.75 10.37
C TYR A 87 4.02 -15.57 10.54
N LYS A 88 4.50 -15.69 11.76
CA LYS A 88 5.41 -16.78 12.14
C LYS A 88 4.58 -18.05 12.27
N GLY A 89 4.24 -18.68 11.14
CA GLY A 89 3.38 -19.84 11.08
C GLY A 89 3.88 -20.97 11.96
N LYS A 90 3.28 -21.15 13.13
CA LYS A 90 3.39 -22.39 13.88
C LYS A 90 2.76 -23.49 13.02
N GLY A 91 3.58 -24.29 12.35
CA GLY A 91 3.12 -25.47 11.66
C GLY A 91 3.51 -25.65 10.19
N SER A 92 4.10 -24.67 9.53
CA SER A 92 4.73 -24.90 8.23
C SER A 92 6.09 -25.57 8.44
N LYS A 93 6.25 -26.78 7.95
CA LYS A 93 7.55 -27.49 7.89
C LYS A 93 8.57 -26.78 7.00
N ASN A 94 8.13 -25.77 6.27
CA ASN A 94 8.93 -24.89 5.44
C ASN A 94 8.85 -23.51 6.06
N ASN A 95 9.96 -23.04 6.61
CA ASN A 95 10.15 -21.69 7.19
C ASN A 95 10.07 -20.56 6.13
N TYR A 96 9.25 -20.71 5.11
CA TYR A 96 8.97 -19.62 4.19
C TYR A 96 7.97 -18.68 4.88
N THR A 97 8.51 -17.68 5.53
CA THR A 97 7.74 -16.50 5.91
C THR A 97 7.03 -15.99 4.67
N ARG A 98 5.70 -15.91 4.71
CA ARG A 98 4.93 -15.31 3.63
C ARG A 98 5.05 -13.80 3.72
N PHE A 99 6.20 -13.28 3.34
CA PHE A 99 6.41 -11.85 3.17
C PHE A 99 5.23 -11.22 2.42
N GLY A 100 4.58 -10.21 3.02
CA GLY A 100 3.36 -9.65 2.46
C GLY A 100 2.08 -10.48 2.59
N GLY A 101 2.10 -11.62 3.29
CA GLY A 101 0.95 -12.53 3.41
C GLY A 101 0.04 -12.28 4.61
N SER A 102 0.42 -11.45 5.58
CA SER A 102 -0.46 -11.07 6.70
C SER A 102 -1.25 -9.80 6.40
N GLY A 103 -2.36 -9.59 7.12
CA GLY A 103 -3.22 -8.43 6.92
C GLY A 103 -2.54 -7.07 7.10
N VAL A 104 -1.52 -6.96 7.95
CA VAL A 104 -0.73 -5.74 8.11
C VAL A 104 0.47 -5.72 7.17
N SER A 105 1.16 -6.84 7.02
CA SER A 105 2.36 -6.95 6.19
C SER A 105 2.08 -6.64 4.72
N CYS A 106 0.97 -7.16 4.14
CA CYS A 106 0.63 -6.88 2.75
C CYS A 106 0.40 -5.37 2.49
N LEU A 107 -0.19 -4.67 3.46
CA LEU A 107 -0.41 -3.22 3.34
C LEU A 107 0.90 -2.44 3.47
N ILE A 108 1.76 -2.81 4.41
CA ILE A 108 3.06 -2.16 4.60
C ILE A 108 3.95 -2.39 3.38
N VAL A 109 4.05 -3.62 2.88
CA VAL A 109 4.85 -3.94 1.69
C VAL A 109 4.34 -3.21 0.45
N ALA A 110 3.03 -3.16 0.24
CA ALA A 110 2.44 -2.42 -0.86
C ALA A 110 2.70 -0.90 -0.74
N TYR A 111 2.64 -0.35 0.46
CA TYR A 111 2.91 1.06 0.72
C TYR A 111 4.39 1.40 0.53
N ASP A 112 5.28 0.58 1.06
CA ASP A 112 6.72 0.69 0.85
C ASP A 112 7.08 0.60 -0.65
N SER A 113 6.38 -0.26 -1.40
CA SER A 113 6.56 -0.36 -2.85
C SER A 113 6.21 0.92 -3.59
N LEU A 114 5.14 1.62 -3.18
CA LEU A 114 4.80 2.95 -3.72
C LEU A 114 5.91 3.96 -3.43
N LEU A 115 6.38 4.02 -2.18
CA LEU A 115 7.44 4.95 -1.79
C LEU A 115 8.75 4.67 -2.53
N SER A 116 9.06 3.39 -2.73
CA SER A 116 10.25 2.94 -3.46
C SER A 116 10.21 3.23 -4.95
N SER A 117 9.04 3.49 -5.49
CA SER A 117 8.81 3.62 -6.93
C SER A 117 8.86 5.06 -7.44
N PHE A 118 9.18 6.03 -6.59
CA PHE A 118 9.41 7.39 -7.07
C PHE A 118 10.63 7.46 -7.99
N SER A 119 10.51 8.20 -9.07
CA SER A 119 11.49 8.29 -10.17
C SER A 119 12.81 8.96 -9.79
N SER A 120 12.89 9.58 -8.63
CA SER A 120 14.15 10.07 -8.05
C SER A 120 14.41 9.29 -6.77
N ASN A 121 15.67 8.91 -6.55
CA ASN A 121 16.13 8.33 -5.28
C ASN A 121 15.97 9.28 -4.07
N LYS A 122 15.17 10.33 -4.24
CA LYS A 122 14.90 11.36 -3.24
C LYS A 122 13.41 11.50 -3.13
N ILE A 123 12.82 11.01 -2.05
CA ILE A 123 11.46 11.41 -1.68
C ILE A 123 11.56 12.85 -1.18
N PRO A 124 10.89 13.79 -1.83
CA PRO A 124 10.95 15.18 -1.44
C PRO A 124 10.01 15.45 -0.28
N PHE A 125 10.41 15.07 0.93
CA PHE A 125 9.61 15.35 2.11
C PHE A 125 9.33 16.86 2.33
N ASN A 126 9.98 17.72 1.57
CA ASN A 126 9.85 19.18 1.67
C ASN A 126 9.31 19.85 0.42
N LEU A 127 8.90 19.13 -0.61
CA LEU A 127 8.53 19.77 -1.87
C LEU A 127 7.03 19.75 -2.12
N LYS A 128 6.46 20.92 -2.29
CA LYS A 128 5.19 21.18 -2.99
C LYS A 128 5.29 20.83 -4.49
N ASP A 129 6.25 19.99 -4.86
CA ASP A 129 6.53 19.68 -6.26
C ASP A 129 5.74 18.44 -6.67
N ASN A 130 4.61 18.67 -7.31
CA ASN A 130 3.79 17.65 -7.96
C ASN A 130 4.47 17.00 -9.18
N SER A 131 5.75 17.29 -9.44
CA SER A 131 6.50 16.74 -10.59
C SER A 131 7.00 15.32 -10.37
N LEU A 132 7.05 14.85 -9.13
CA LEU A 132 7.53 13.50 -8.82
C LEU A 132 6.42 12.47 -9.04
N LYS A 133 6.61 11.69 -10.06
CA LYS A 133 5.69 10.63 -10.42
C LYS A 133 6.24 9.27 -9.98
N ILE A 134 5.34 8.42 -9.53
CA ILE A 134 5.64 7.01 -9.30
C ILE A 134 5.78 6.33 -10.67
N SER A 135 6.90 5.64 -10.87
CA SER A 135 7.12 4.81 -12.04
C SER A 135 6.32 3.51 -11.92
N LEU A 136 5.47 3.21 -12.91
CA LEU A 136 4.70 1.98 -12.92
C LEU A 136 5.59 0.73 -12.99
N ASP A 137 6.65 0.77 -13.81
CA ASP A 137 7.57 -0.35 -13.95
C ASP A 137 8.31 -0.62 -12.64
N SER A 138 8.74 0.44 -11.93
CA SER A 138 9.32 0.32 -10.60
C SER A 138 8.31 -0.20 -9.58
N LEU A 139 7.05 0.25 -9.64
CA LEU A 139 6.01 -0.25 -8.77
C LEU A 139 5.78 -1.74 -8.94
N ILE A 140 5.66 -2.22 -10.18
CA ILE A 140 5.54 -3.64 -10.48
C ILE A 140 6.76 -4.41 -9.95
N PHE A 141 7.96 -3.87 -10.17
CA PHE A 141 9.18 -4.48 -9.68
C PHE A 141 9.15 -4.65 -8.15
N PHE A 142 8.87 -3.58 -7.40
CA PHE A 142 8.90 -3.63 -5.93
C PHE A 142 7.71 -4.36 -5.30
N SER A 143 6.55 -4.37 -5.95
CA SER A 143 5.34 -4.97 -5.37
C SER A 143 5.04 -6.39 -5.84
N CYS A 144 5.60 -6.82 -7.00
CA CYS A 144 5.32 -8.12 -7.58
C CYS A 144 6.54 -9.03 -7.73
N LEU A 145 7.79 -8.49 -7.66
CA LEU A 145 8.99 -9.30 -7.86
C LEU A 145 9.73 -9.51 -6.52
N HIS A 146 9.09 -10.22 -5.60
CA HIS A 146 9.66 -10.66 -4.33
C HIS A 146 9.23 -12.10 -4.02
N PHE A 147 9.84 -12.72 -3.01
CA PHE A 147 9.63 -14.14 -2.70
C PHE A 147 8.38 -14.44 -1.85
N GLY A 148 7.55 -13.44 -1.57
CA GLY A 148 6.36 -13.56 -0.72
C GLY A 148 5.05 -13.61 -1.51
N ASP A 149 4.00 -13.06 -0.89
CA ASP A 149 2.64 -12.95 -1.42
C ASP A 149 2.55 -11.76 -2.39
N ASN A 150 3.14 -11.95 -3.57
CA ASN A 150 3.35 -10.89 -4.56
C ASN A 150 2.09 -10.50 -5.34
N ASP A 151 1.13 -11.39 -5.47
CA ASP A 151 -0.16 -11.11 -6.09
C ASP A 151 -1.01 -10.19 -5.18
N THR A 152 -1.05 -10.45 -3.86
CA THR A 152 -1.73 -9.59 -2.90
C THR A 152 -1.10 -8.19 -2.84
N THR A 153 0.23 -8.11 -2.67
CA THR A 153 0.92 -6.82 -2.58
C THR A 153 0.86 -6.04 -3.87
N GLY A 154 0.97 -6.71 -5.01
CA GLY A 154 0.83 -6.11 -6.33
C GLY A 154 -0.58 -5.59 -6.59
N ALA A 155 -1.62 -6.35 -6.22
CA ALA A 155 -3.01 -5.92 -6.36
C ALA A 155 -3.30 -4.66 -5.52
N ILE A 156 -2.83 -4.61 -4.27
CA ILE A 156 -3.04 -3.45 -3.39
C ILE A 156 -2.31 -2.21 -3.93
N ALA A 157 -1.02 -2.34 -4.25
CA ALA A 157 -0.20 -1.24 -4.76
C ALA A 157 -0.72 -0.73 -6.11
N GLY A 158 -1.12 -1.64 -7.01
CA GLY A 158 -1.73 -1.32 -8.30
C GLY A 158 -3.06 -0.60 -8.16
N ALA A 159 -3.90 -1.01 -7.20
CA ALA A 159 -5.17 -0.31 -6.92
C ALA A 159 -4.93 1.13 -6.44
N TRP A 160 -3.95 1.37 -5.58
CA TRP A 160 -3.60 2.72 -5.14
C TRP A 160 -3.00 3.56 -6.27
N TYR A 161 -2.13 2.97 -7.09
CA TYR A 161 -1.59 3.62 -8.28
C TYR A 161 -2.70 4.04 -9.25
N GLY A 162 -3.63 3.13 -9.53
CA GLY A 162 -4.79 3.40 -10.38
C GLY A 162 -5.68 4.51 -9.83
N ALA A 163 -5.84 4.60 -8.50
CA ALA A 163 -6.59 5.68 -7.84
C ALA A 163 -5.91 7.05 -8.00
N MET A 164 -4.56 7.09 -8.01
CA MET A 164 -3.80 8.34 -8.21
C MET A 164 -3.75 8.78 -9.67
N TYR A 165 -3.50 7.86 -10.59
CA TYR A 165 -3.13 8.20 -11.96
C TYR A 165 -4.14 7.75 -13.02
N GLY A 166 -5.09 6.90 -12.67
CA GLY A 166 -5.97 6.23 -13.63
C GLY A 166 -5.17 5.41 -14.64
N PHE A 167 -5.67 5.34 -15.87
CA PHE A 167 -5.02 4.61 -16.96
C PHE A 167 -4.10 5.46 -17.85
N LYS A 168 -3.86 6.73 -17.51
CA LYS A 168 -3.14 7.68 -18.38
C LYS A 168 -1.69 7.28 -18.68
N ASN A 169 -1.07 6.57 -17.74
CA ASN A 169 0.34 6.18 -17.81
C ASN A 169 0.53 4.71 -18.21
N PHE A 170 -0.55 4.00 -18.52
CA PHE A 170 -0.47 2.60 -18.94
C PHE A 170 -0.21 2.50 -20.43
N ASP A 171 0.81 1.73 -20.81
CA ASP A 171 1.00 1.27 -22.18
C ASP A 171 -0.13 0.31 -22.55
N GLN A 172 -0.93 0.68 -23.56
CA GLN A 172 -2.06 -0.12 -24.02
C GLN A 172 -1.63 -1.49 -24.55
N GLU A 173 -0.41 -1.61 -25.07
CA GLU A 173 0.13 -2.89 -25.50
C GLU A 173 0.33 -3.85 -24.32
N LYS A 174 0.80 -3.35 -23.19
CA LYS A 174 0.96 -4.13 -21.95
C LYS A 174 -0.38 -4.61 -21.37
N LEU A 175 -1.48 -3.97 -21.73
CA LEU A 175 -2.83 -4.36 -21.31
C LEU A 175 -3.49 -5.40 -22.23
N LYS A 176 -2.92 -5.67 -23.41
CA LYS A 176 -3.50 -6.66 -24.35
C LYS A 176 -3.57 -8.07 -23.77
N PRO A 177 -2.51 -8.60 -23.14
CA PRO A 177 -2.52 -9.95 -22.59
C PRO A 177 -3.20 -10.05 -21.21
N LEU A 178 -3.83 -8.98 -20.71
CA LEU A 178 -4.45 -9.00 -19.39
C LEU A 178 -5.61 -10.01 -19.36
N GLU A 179 -5.50 -11.01 -18.50
CA GLU A 179 -6.53 -11.99 -18.25
C GLU A 179 -7.82 -11.32 -17.75
N PHE A 180 -8.97 -11.78 -18.19
CA PHE A 180 -10.29 -11.24 -17.83
C PHE A 180 -10.51 -9.75 -18.17
N LYS A 181 -9.73 -9.18 -19.08
CA LYS A 181 -9.82 -7.75 -19.44
C LYS A 181 -11.23 -7.30 -19.78
N GLU A 182 -11.96 -8.07 -20.58
CA GLU A 182 -13.33 -7.73 -20.99
C GLU A 182 -14.31 -7.73 -19.80
N GLN A 183 -14.20 -8.74 -18.93
CA GLN A 183 -15.00 -8.85 -17.72
C GLN A 183 -14.73 -7.69 -16.77
N LEU A 184 -13.47 -7.33 -16.55
CA LEU A 184 -13.06 -6.20 -15.73
C LEU A 184 -13.62 -4.87 -16.28
N ASN A 185 -13.53 -4.64 -17.59
CA ASN A 185 -14.09 -3.46 -18.24
C ASN A 185 -15.62 -3.38 -18.09
N LYS A 186 -16.31 -4.51 -18.24
CA LYS A 186 -17.75 -4.59 -18.06
C LYS A 186 -18.16 -4.21 -16.63
N ILE A 187 -17.55 -4.85 -15.63
CA ILE A 187 -17.82 -4.59 -14.21
C ILE A 187 -17.55 -3.12 -13.87
N THR A 188 -16.41 -2.58 -14.29
CA THR A 188 -16.06 -1.17 -14.07
C THR A 188 -17.11 -0.23 -14.67
N THR A 189 -17.55 -0.51 -15.88
CA THR A 189 -18.58 0.30 -16.56
C THR A 189 -19.92 0.26 -15.82
N GLU A 190 -20.32 -0.91 -15.34
CA GLU A 190 -21.56 -1.07 -14.57
C GLU A 190 -21.51 -0.33 -13.23
N VAL A 191 -20.38 -0.40 -12.52
CA VAL A 191 -20.16 0.34 -11.27
C VAL A 191 -20.26 1.85 -11.50
N ILE A 192 -19.59 2.38 -12.54
CA ILE A 192 -19.63 3.81 -12.87
C ILE A 192 -21.07 4.25 -13.18
N LYS A 193 -21.81 3.48 -13.97
CA LYS A 193 -23.21 3.78 -14.29
C LYS A 193 -24.07 3.81 -13.03
N SER A 194 -23.89 2.84 -12.11
CA SER A 194 -24.68 2.77 -10.87
C SER A 194 -24.42 3.94 -9.92
N ILE A 195 -23.18 4.46 -9.89
CA ILE A 195 -22.82 5.64 -9.09
C ILE A 195 -23.40 6.91 -9.72
N SER A 196 -23.33 7.04 -11.05
CA SER A 196 -23.82 8.22 -11.79
C SER A 196 -25.34 8.34 -11.75
N SER A 197 -26.07 7.24 -11.64
CA SER A 197 -27.53 7.23 -11.56
C SER A 197 -28.10 7.59 -10.17
N LYS A 198 -27.25 7.68 -9.14
CA LYS A 198 -27.62 8.04 -7.76
C LYS A 198 -27.39 9.52 -7.43
N LYS A 199 -26.92 10.31 -8.38
CA LYS A 199 -26.80 11.76 -8.29
C LYS A 199 -27.97 12.44 -8.97
#